data_5431cd24bc7bc14096081fdbf7038fdf
#
_entry.id   5431cd24bc7bc14096081fdbf7038fdf
#
_cell.length_a   1.000
_cell.length_b   1.000
_cell.length_c   1.000
_cell.angle_alpha   90.00
_cell.angle_beta   90.00
_cell.angle_gamma   90.00
#
_symmetry.space_group_name_H-M   'P 1'
#
loop_
_entity.id
_entity.type
_entity.pdbx_description
1 polymer ?
#
loop_
_entity_poly.entity_id
_entity_poly.type
_entity_poly.pdbx_seq_one_letter_code
_entity_poly.pdbx_strand_id
1 'polypeptide(L)'
;MKKILCAAVCAALSLSLFGCSGEEQPGPGGSTTRRAVSSGELQFTQPAEGAPIATISTTMGDITVVLYPDQAPMAVENFTGLANSGYYNQMPISRIVEGFCVQTGLGAADTGEGTTTWGQGAFPNEITDALHHYAGALATANGGQGGTGNLSQFYFVQCAQDSVSRADASALKEAGVREEVADTYQSAGGAPYLDGQDTVFGQVIAGMDVLDAIAAVPCDENGVPTEAVTVNSVTIGAYSAAVYAPQSNAQSTGGASSASGQSAPASAPASAAS
;
A
#
# COMPACT_ATOMS: atom_id res chain seq x y z
N MET A 1 43.48 2.85 20.20
CA MET A 1 43.41 1.68 21.07
C MET A 1 42.54 2.01 22.28
N LYS A 2 41.27 1.66 22.28
CA LYS A 2 40.46 1.48 23.51
C LYS A 2 39.28 0.58 23.10
N LYS A 3 39.40 -0.69 23.48
CA LYS A 3 38.36 -1.71 23.38
C LYS A 3 37.35 -1.46 24.51
N ILE A 4 36.08 -1.34 24.19
CA ILE A 4 34.99 -1.39 25.20
C ILE A 4 34.26 -2.70 25.02
N LEU A 5 34.35 -3.47 26.07
CA LEU A 5 33.81 -4.77 26.32
C LEU A 5 32.35 -4.59 26.75
N CYS A 6 31.36 -5.12 26.01
CA CYS A 6 30.00 -5.22 26.50
C CYS A 6 29.79 -6.60 27.11
N ALA A 7 29.51 -6.60 28.40
CA ALA A 7 29.24 -7.79 29.18
C ALA A 7 27.79 -8.26 28.98
N ALA A 8 27.65 -9.56 28.73
CA ALA A 8 26.39 -10.27 28.76
C ALA A 8 25.86 -10.40 30.20
N VAL A 9 24.60 -10.11 30.42
CA VAL A 9 23.87 -10.50 31.63
C VAL A 9 22.82 -11.53 31.23
N CYS A 10 23.13 -12.81 31.49
CA CYS A 10 22.16 -13.89 31.56
C CYS A 10 21.48 -13.85 32.93
N ALA A 11 20.16 -13.74 32.95
CA ALA A 11 19.37 -14.08 34.13
C ALA A 11 18.32 -15.12 33.73
N ALA A 12 18.55 -16.34 34.17
CA ALA A 12 17.59 -17.45 34.16
C ALA A 12 16.71 -17.35 35.40
N LEU A 13 15.42 -17.63 35.28
CA LEU A 13 14.52 -18.28 36.27
C LEU A 13 13.10 -18.30 35.66
N SER A 14 12.40 -19.29 35.65
CA SER A 14 12.03 -20.53 36.27
C SER A 14 10.71 -20.99 35.65
N LEU A 15 10.59 -22.27 35.42
CA LEU A 15 9.40 -23.00 34.98
C LEU A 15 8.18 -22.74 35.84
N SER A 16 7.05 -22.54 35.18
CA SER A 16 5.74 -22.95 35.71
C SER A 16 4.94 -23.61 34.58
N LEU A 17 4.82 -24.92 34.67
CA LEU A 17 3.89 -25.75 33.92
C LEU A 17 2.47 -25.46 34.42
N PHE A 18 1.55 -25.06 33.50
CA PHE A 18 0.14 -25.38 33.63
C PHE A 18 -0.60 -25.23 32.30
N GLY A 19 -1.21 -26.33 31.85
CA GLY A 19 -2.53 -26.32 31.20
C GLY A 19 -2.53 -26.26 29.69
N CYS A 20 -2.70 -27.44 29.07
CA CYS A 20 -3.19 -27.62 27.69
C CYS A 20 -4.50 -26.85 27.46
N SER A 21 -4.49 -25.97 26.49
CA SER A 21 -5.65 -25.67 25.64
C SER A 21 -5.13 -25.34 24.24
N GLY A 22 -5.79 -25.92 23.23
CA GLY A 22 -5.32 -26.06 21.86
C GLY A 22 -4.75 -24.79 21.25
N GLU A 23 -3.53 -24.90 20.73
CA GLU A 23 -2.97 -23.95 19.78
C GLU A 23 -3.73 -24.14 18.45
N GLU A 24 -4.65 -23.23 18.19
CA GLU A 24 -5.02 -22.95 16.82
C GLU A 24 -3.80 -22.31 16.14
N GLN A 25 -3.15 -23.07 15.28
CA GLN A 25 -2.19 -22.52 14.33
C GLN A 25 -2.92 -21.46 13.49
N PRO A 26 -2.41 -20.21 13.37
CA PRO A 26 -2.93 -19.26 12.42
C PRO A 26 -2.68 -19.83 11.02
N GLY A 27 -3.76 -20.13 10.29
CA GLY A 27 -3.70 -20.47 8.88
C GLY A 27 -3.11 -19.29 8.08
N PRO A 28 -2.44 -19.54 6.95
CA PRO A 28 -1.96 -18.48 6.08
C PRO A 28 -3.17 -17.74 5.49
N GLY A 29 -3.29 -16.44 5.79
CA GLY A 29 -4.31 -15.58 5.21
C GLY A 29 -5.27 -14.94 6.20
N GLY A 30 -4.78 -14.41 7.31
CA GLY A 30 -5.53 -13.45 8.11
C GLY A 30 -5.60 -12.12 7.39
N SER A 31 -6.66 -11.87 6.60
CA SER A 31 -6.99 -10.52 6.14
C SER A 31 -7.21 -9.65 7.37
N THR A 32 -6.21 -8.88 7.74
CA THR A 32 -6.34 -7.87 8.79
C THR A 32 -7.18 -6.74 8.20
N THR A 33 -8.47 -6.76 8.50
CA THR A 33 -9.40 -5.70 8.09
C THR A 33 -8.92 -4.38 8.71
N ARG A 34 -8.32 -3.52 7.89
CA ARG A 34 -7.91 -2.19 8.33
C ARG A 34 -9.14 -1.36 8.68
N ARG A 35 -9.06 -0.61 9.77
CA ARG A 35 -10.13 0.32 10.18
C ARG A 35 -10.09 1.55 9.28
N ALA A 36 -11.26 2.13 9.00
CA ALA A 36 -11.32 3.42 8.31
C ALA A 36 -10.59 4.49 9.14
N VAL A 37 -9.74 5.26 8.48
CA VAL A 37 -9.04 6.41 9.07
C VAL A 37 -9.87 7.65 8.79
N SER A 38 -10.19 8.43 9.84
CA SER A 38 -10.84 9.73 9.72
C SER A 38 -9.79 10.80 10.02
N SER A 39 -9.44 11.57 8.99
CA SER A 39 -8.45 12.66 9.08
C SER A 39 -8.78 13.71 8.03
N GLY A 40 -8.42 14.96 8.30
CA GLY A 40 -8.46 16.07 7.34
C GLY A 40 -7.24 16.12 6.41
N GLU A 41 -6.24 15.25 6.62
CA GLU A 41 -5.07 15.17 5.76
C GLU A 41 -5.45 14.75 4.34
N LEU A 42 -4.81 15.35 3.34
CA LEU A 42 -5.14 15.18 1.91
C LEU A 42 -5.24 13.70 1.50
N GLN A 43 -4.34 12.87 1.99
CA GLN A 43 -4.26 11.44 1.67
C GLN A 43 -5.45 10.61 2.18
N PHE A 44 -6.24 11.14 3.12
CA PHE A 44 -7.43 10.49 3.68
C PHE A 44 -8.74 11.20 3.30
N THR A 45 -8.67 12.26 2.52
CA THR A 45 -9.86 12.89 1.93
C THR A 45 -10.29 12.13 0.67
N GLN A 46 -11.58 12.16 0.38
CA GLN A 46 -12.09 11.57 -0.86
C GLN A 46 -11.49 12.32 -2.06
N PRO A 47 -10.86 11.63 -3.02
CA PRO A 47 -10.35 12.28 -4.22
C PRO A 47 -11.46 13.00 -4.99
N ALA A 48 -11.12 14.10 -5.64
CA ALA A 48 -12.05 14.79 -6.54
C ALA A 48 -12.41 13.89 -7.73
N GLU A 49 -13.63 14.01 -8.24
CA GLU A 49 -14.02 13.31 -9.48
C GLU A 49 -13.07 13.70 -10.61
N GLY A 50 -12.53 12.71 -11.32
CA GLY A 50 -11.53 12.92 -12.37
C GLY A 50 -10.09 13.06 -11.87
N ALA A 51 -9.81 13.00 -10.57
CA ALA A 51 -8.44 13.01 -10.06
C ALA A 51 -7.63 11.84 -10.67
N PRO A 52 -6.35 12.04 -10.99
CA PRO A 52 -5.55 10.99 -11.61
C PRO A 52 -5.34 9.82 -10.63
N ILE A 53 -5.57 8.62 -11.12
CA ILE A 53 -5.31 7.38 -10.40
C ILE A 53 -4.43 6.46 -11.22
N ALA A 54 -3.75 5.54 -10.53
CA ALA A 54 -3.08 4.42 -11.17
C ALA A 54 -3.59 3.10 -10.57
N THR A 55 -3.90 2.13 -11.42
CA THR A 55 -4.15 0.75 -11.03
C THR A 55 -2.92 -0.07 -11.35
N ILE A 56 -2.26 -0.57 -10.31
CA ILE A 56 -1.10 -1.46 -10.38
C ILE A 56 -1.65 -2.88 -10.27
N SER A 57 -1.73 -3.58 -11.41
CA SER A 57 -2.14 -4.98 -11.44
C SER A 57 -0.96 -5.87 -11.12
N THR A 58 -1.10 -6.75 -10.15
CA THR A 58 -0.05 -7.70 -9.74
C THR A 58 -0.52 -9.14 -9.88
N THR A 59 0.41 -10.08 -9.74
CA THR A 59 0.08 -11.52 -9.67
C THR A 59 -0.75 -11.89 -8.44
N MET A 60 -0.87 -10.99 -7.46
CA MET A 60 -1.61 -11.19 -6.21
C MET A 60 -2.91 -10.36 -6.12
N GLY A 61 -3.19 -9.52 -7.12
CA GLY A 61 -4.36 -8.64 -7.18
C GLY A 61 -4.01 -7.21 -7.57
N ASP A 62 -5.01 -6.34 -7.58
CA ASP A 62 -4.88 -4.97 -8.00
C ASP A 62 -4.73 -4.03 -6.80
N ILE A 63 -3.84 -3.05 -6.92
CA ILE A 63 -3.66 -1.95 -5.99
C ILE A 63 -3.98 -0.66 -6.74
N THR A 64 -4.94 0.13 -6.26
CA THR A 64 -5.30 1.41 -6.86
C THR A 64 -4.84 2.55 -5.97
N VAL A 65 -4.14 3.51 -6.56
CA VAL A 65 -3.61 4.70 -5.89
C VAL A 65 -4.17 5.97 -6.52
N VAL A 66 -4.48 6.97 -5.71
CA VAL A 66 -4.64 8.36 -6.18
C VAL A 66 -3.27 9.00 -6.29
N LEU A 67 -3.05 9.82 -7.32
CA LEU A 67 -1.81 10.54 -7.56
C LEU A 67 -1.99 12.03 -7.28
N TYR A 68 -0.92 12.70 -6.84
CA TYR A 68 -0.93 14.10 -6.38
C TYR A 68 -0.02 15.00 -7.26
N PRO A 69 -0.42 15.31 -8.52
CA PRO A 69 0.42 16.09 -9.43
C PRO A 69 0.66 17.54 -8.98
N ASP A 70 -0.21 18.10 -8.14
CA ASP A 70 -0.02 19.46 -7.61
C ASP A 70 1.04 19.51 -6.51
N GLN A 71 1.28 18.41 -5.79
CA GLN A 71 2.23 18.29 -4.69
C GLN A 71 3.58 17.70 -5.14
N ALA A 72 3.56 16.81 -6.13
CA ALA A 72 4.74 16.13 -6.64
C ALA A 72 4.68 15.99 -8.19
N PRO A 73 4.73 17.13 -8.92
CA PRO A 73 4.54 17.14 -10.37
C PRO A 73 5.56 16.30 -11.14
N MET A 74 6.85 16.34 -10.80
CA MET A 74 7.88 15.57 -11.50
C MET A 74 7.76 14.08 -11.24
N ALA A 75 7.50 13.68 -10.00
CA ALA A 75 7.32 12.27 -9.65
C ALA A 75 6.09 11.68 -10.34
N VAL A 76 4.95 12.40 -10.34
CA VAL A 76 3.73 11.96 -11.03
C VAL A 76 3.93 11.93 -12.54
N GLU A 77 4.55 12.95 -13.15
CA GLU A 77 4.84 12.97 -14.59
C GLU A 77 5.75 11.80 -14.99
N ASN A 78 6.83 11.57 -14.23
CA ASN A 78 7.75 10.45 -14.47
C ASN A 78 7.04 9.11 -14.36
N PHE A 79 6.32 8.89 -13.25
CA PHE A 79 5.60 7.63 -13.03
C PHE A 79 4.55 7.36 -14.11
N THR A 80 3.72 8.35 -14.44
CA THR A 80 2.65 8.19 -15.45
C THR A 80 3.20 8.01 -16.84
N GLY A 81 4.28 8.71 -17.20
CA GLY A 81 4.96 8.56 -18.48
C GLY A 81 5.57 7.17 -18.65
N LEU A 82 6.25 6.66 -17.62
CA LEU A 82 6.80 5.29 -17.61
C LEU A 82 5.68 4.24 -17.65
N ALA A 83 4.61 4.44 -16.89
CA ALA A 83 3.44 3.55 -16.91
C ALA A 83 2.82 3.47 -18.33
N ASN A 84 2.57 4.62 -18.95
CA ASN A 84 2.00 4.71 -20.30
C ASN A 84 2.91 4.12 -21.38
N SER A 85 4.22 4.13 -21.17
CA SER A 85 5.17 3.46 -22.07
C SER A 85 5.25 1.94 -21.88
N GLY A 86 4.58 1.41 -20.85
CA GLY A 86 4.65 0.00 -20.48
C GLY A 86 5.94 -0.40 -19.75
N TYR A 87 6.72 0.56 -19.27
CA TYR A 87 7.99 0.29 -18.57
C TYR A 87 7.81 -0.62 -17.36
N TYR A 88 6.72 -0.48 -16.62
CA TYR A 88 6.43 -1.28 -15.43
C TYR A 88 5.80 -2.65 -15.72
N ASN A 89 5.53 -2.97 -17.00
CA ASN A 89 4.89 -4.24 -17.35
C ASN A 89 5.83 -5.43 -17.11
N GLN A 90 5.29 -6.48 -16.47
CA GLN A 90 6.01 -7.69 -16.10
C GLN A 90 7.22 -7.44 -15.20
N MET A 91 7.15 -6.39 -14.39
CA MET A 91 8.25 -6.00 -13.51
C MET A 91 8.14 -6.69 -12.16
N PRO A 92 9.23 -7.31 -11.65
CA PRO A 92 9.21 -7.98 -10.36
C PRO A 92 9.14 -6.95 -9.21
N ILE A 93 8.48 -7.34 -8.12
CA ILE A 93 8.72 -6.71 -6.81
C ILE A 93 10.16 -7.05 -6.43
N SER A 94 10.99 -6.03 -6.31
CA SER A 94 12.44 -6.20 -6.14
C SER A 94 12.87 -6.30 -4.67
N ARG A 95 12.06 -5.75 -3.75
CA ARG A 95 12.36 -5.77 -2.32
C ARG A 95 11.10 -5.63 -1.49
N ILE A 96 11.00 -6.46 -0.45
CA ILE A 96 9.98 -6.38 0.58
C ILE A 96 10.67 -6.32 1.93
N VAL A 97 10.22 -5.40 2.78
CA VAL A 97 10.52 -5.37 4.20
C VAL A 97 9.19 -5.28 4.92
N GLU A 98 8.76 -6.38 5.51
CA GLU A 98 7.50 -6.46 6.26
C GLU A 98 7.46 -5.38 7.35
N GLY A 99 6.34 -4.69 7.46
CA GLY A 99 6.17 -3.58 8.39
C GLY A 99 6.89 -2.29 7.98
N PHE A 100 7.42 -2.23 6.76
CA PHE A 100 8.08 -1.04 6.23
C PHE A 100 7.71 -0.74 4.77
N CYS A 101 8.13 -1.58 3.80
CA CYS A 101 7.91 -1.24 2.39
C CYS A 101 7.80 -2.45 1.45
N VAL A 102 7.09 -2.23 0.34
CA VAL A 102 7.10 -3.06 -0.86
C VAL A 102 7.62 -2.22 -2.02
N GLN A 103 8.79 -2.55 -2.57
CA GLN A 103 9.52 -1.75 -3.56
C GLN A 103 9.61 -2.46 -4.92
N THR A 104 9.48 -1.67 -5.98
CA THR A 104 9.62 -2.10 -7.38
C THR A 104 10.09 -0.93 -8.25
N GLY A 105 10.05 -1.08 -9.57
CA GLY A 105 10.34 0.01 -10.51
C GLY A 105 11.74 -0.04 -11.11
N LEU A 106 12.52 -1.12 -10.86
CA LEU A 106 13.81 -1.35 -11.50
C LEU A 106 13.65 -2.37 -12.63
N GLY A 107 13.79 -1.91 -13.88
CA GLY A 107 13.69 -2.77 -15.06
C GLY A 107 14.90 -3.72 -15.18
N ALA A 108 14.66 -4.89 -15.77
CA ALA A 108 15.72 -5.90 -15.97
C ALA A 108 16.88 -5.42 -16.86
N ALA A 109 16.65 -4.40 -17.68
CA ALA A 109 17.67 -3.78 -18.53
C ALA A 109 18.44 -2.65 -17.84
N ASP A 110 18.01 -2.24 -16.65
CA ASP A 110 18.63 -1.16 -15.90
C ASP A 110 19.84 -1.66 -15.11
N THR A 111 20.89 -0.87 -15.08
CA THR A 111 22.16 -1.19 -14.40
C THR A 111 22.16 -0.91 -12.89
N GLY A 112 20.98 -0.99 -12.25
CA GLY A 112 20.84 -0.88 -10.79
C GLY A 112 20.22 0.43 -10.28
N GLU A 113 20.00 1.43 -11.15
CA GLU A 113 19.51 2.74 -10.72
C GLU A 113 18.09 3.06 -11.21
N GLY A 114 17.67 2.52 -12.36
CA GLY A 114 16.42 2.85 -13.03
C GLY A 114 16.56 3.91 -14.12
N THR A 115 15.43 4.50 -14.55
CA THR A 115 15.37 5.49 -15.61
C THR A 115 14.32 6.57 -15.35
N THR A 116 14.24 7.57 -16.22
CA THR A 116 13.19 8.60 -16.20
C THR A 116 12.55 8.74 -17.57
N THR A 117 11.35 9.30 -17.65
CA THR A 117 10.69 9.65 -18.93
C THR A 117 11.49 10.66 -19.74
N TRP A 118 12.28 11.47 -19.06
CA TRP A 118 13.11 12.51 -19.73
C TRP A 118 14.41 11.95 -20.29
N GLY A 119 14.82 10.73 -19.89
CA GLY A 119 16.09 10.14 -20.33
C GLY A 119 17.34 10.93 -19.92
N GLN A 120 17.24 11.83 -18.94
CA GLN A 120 18.27 12.79 -18.56
C GLN A 120 18.79 12.63 -17.12
N GLY A 121 18.60 11.46 -16.54
CA GLY A 121 19.05 11.20 -15.17
C GLY A 121 18.00 11.56 -14.12
N ALA A 122 18.44 11.59 -12.87
CA ALA A 122 17.60 11.71 -11.70
C ALA A 122 16.99 13.11 -11.53
N PHE A 123 15.83 13.16 -10.87
CA PHE A 123 15.16 14.40 -10.49
C PHE A 123 15.19 14.61 -8.96
N PRO A 124 15.05 15.86 -8.49
CA PRO A 124 15.10 16.18 -7.05
C PRO A 124 13.84 15.67 -6.33
N ASN A 125 13.94 15.59 -4.99
CA ASN A 125 12.79 15.38 -4.13
C ASN A 125 11.82 16.57 -4.21
N GLU A 126 10.53 16.25 -4.15
CA GLU A 126 9.41 17.18 -4.06
C GLU A 126 8.75 17.00 -2.69
N ILE A 127 9.32 17.67 -1.67
CA ILE A 127 8.86 17.56 -0.30
C ILE A 127 7.80 18.64 -0.03
N THR A 128 6.70 18.22 0.58
CA THR A 128 5.59 19.11 0.93
C THR A 128 5.00 18.72 2.29
N ASP A 129 4.43 19.69 3.00
CA ASP A 129 3.74 19.48 4.28
C ASP A 129 2.33 18.87 4.10
N ALA A 130 1.91 18.61 2.87
CA ALA A 130 0.60 18.05 2.55
C ALA A 130 0.61 16.53 2.35
N LEU A 131 1.80 15.92 2.16
CA LEU A 131 1.96 14.49 1.92
C LEU A 131 2.97 13.88 2.87
N HIS A 132 2.61 12.77 3.46
CA HIS A 132 3.35 12.08 4.49
C HIS A 132 3.46 10.58 4.21
N HIS A 133 4.43 9.90 4.84
CA HIS A 133 4.64 8.46 4.69
C HIS A 133 3.66 7.64 5.57
N TYR A 134 2.37 7.93 5.45
CA TYR A 134 1.32 7.10 6.06
C TYR A 134 1.29 5.70 5.44
N ALA A 135 0.74 4.72 6.14
CA ALA A 135 0.53 3.40 5.55
C ALA A 135 -0.30 3.52 4.25
N GLY A 136 0.17 2.87 3.19
CA GLY A 136 -0.39 2.97 1.84
C GLY A 136 0.12 4.17 1.02
N ALA A 137 1.00 5.01 1.54
CA ALA A 137 1.64 6.04 0.73
C ALA A 137 2.50 5.41 -0.38
N LEU A 138 2.49 6.03 -1.56
CA LEU A 138 3.35 5.70 -2.69
C LEU A 138 4.45 6.75 -2.76
N ALA A 139 5.71 6.32 -2.63
CA ALA A 139 6.87 7.20 -2.57
C ALA A 139 7.97 6.78 -3.55
N THR A 140 8.81 7.74 -3.96
CA THR A 140 9.98 7.45 -4.80
C THR A 140 11.07 6.78 -3.96
N ALA A 141 11.79 5.81 -4.57
CA ALA A 141 12.97 5.21 -3.96
C ALA A 141 14.22 5.87 -4.55
N ASN A 142 14.80 6.83 -3.83
CA ASN A 142 15.94 7.64 -4.28
C ASN A 142 17.31 7.03 -3.98
N GLY A 143 17.37 5.82 -3.42
CA GLY A 143 18.62 5.13 -3.11
C GLY A 143 19.51 5.83 -2.08
N GLY A 144 18.98 6.77 -1.30
CA GLY A 144 19.75 7.52 -0.31
C GLY A 144 20.65 8.61 -0.93
N GLN A 145 20.37 9.05 -2.14
CA GLN A 145 21.15 10.03 -2.88
C GLN A 145 20.95 11.49 -2.41
N GLY A 146 20.51 11.69 -1.17
CA GLY A 146 20.40 13.04 -0.60
C GLY A 146 19.37 13.93 -1.28
N GLY A 147 18.27 13.35 -1.77
CA GLY A 147 17.15 14.10 -2.35
C GLY A 147 17.31 14.45 -3.83
N THR A 148 18.26 13.86 -4.55
CA THR A 148 18.50 14.14 -5.98
C THR A 148 18.55 12.90 -6.87
N GLY A 149 18.18 11.73 -6.31
CA GLY A 149 18.37 10.44 -6.96
C GLY A 149 17.09 9.77 -7.46
N ASN A 150 15.97 10.51 -7.58
CA ASN A 150 14.70 9.91 -8.01
C ASN A 150 14.74 9.50 -9.47
N LEU A 151 14.38 8.25 -9.73
CA LEU A 151 14.31 7.64 -11.05
C LEU A 151 12.98 6.87 -11.19
N SER A 152 13.01 5.65 -11.74
CA SER A 152 11.81 4.83 -11.95
C SER A 152 11.34 4.06 -10.72
N GLN A 153 12.21 3.87 -9.73
CA GLN A 153 11.88 3.05 -8.58
C GLN A 153 10.94 3.76 -7.60
N PHE A 154 9.99 3.01 -7.10
CA PHE A 154 9.04 3.47 -6.09
C PHE A 154 8.75 2.37 -5.06
N TYR A 155 8.22 2.78 -3.92
CA TYR A 155 7.76 1.85 -2.89
C TYR A 155 6.42 2.27 -2.31
N PHE A 156 5.69 1.27 -1.85
CA PHE A 156 4.54 1.47 -0.97
C PHE A 156 5.00 1.43 0.48
N VAL A 157 4.54 2.35 1.29
CA VAL A 157 4.69 2.26 2.74
C VAL A 157 3.73 1.20 3.26
N GLN A 158 4.28 0.07 3.67
CA GLN A 158 3.50 -1.04 4.22
C GLN A 158 3.79 -1.16 5.71
N CYS A 159 2.89 -0.62 6.52
CA CYS A 159 2.97 -0.65 7.97
C CYS A 159 1.61 -1.06 8.55
N ALA A 160 1.61 -1.71 9.71
CA ALA A 160 0.39 -1.96 10.46
C ALA A 160 -0.24 -0.63 10.93
N GLN A 161 -1.56 -0.63 11.14
CA GLN A 161 -2.26 0.58 11.62
C GLN A 161 -1.83 1.02 13.02
N ASP A 162 -1.29 0.12 13.83
CA ASP A 162 -0.79 0.37 15.17
C ASP A 162 0.75 0.50 15.23
N SER A 163 1.40 0.64 14.06
CA SER A 163 2.86 0.81 13.98
C SER A 163 3.37 2.09 14.64
N VAL A 164 2.52 3.12 14.76
CA VAL A 164 2.83 4.36 15.48
C VAL A 164 2.00 4.42 16.77
N SER A 165 2.65 4.23 17.90
CA SER A 165 1.98 4.23 19.21
C SER A 165 1.54 5.63 19.63
N ARG A 166 0.70 5.71 20.66
CA ARG A 166 0.33 6.99 21.27
C ARG A 166 1.55 7.77 21.80
N ALA A 167 2.56 7.05 22.30
CA ALA A 167 3.78 7.68 22.79
C ALA A 167 4.59 8.28 21.64
N ASP A 168 4.67 7.57 20.50
CA ASP A 168 5.34 8.07 19.28
C ASP A 168 4.62 9.30 18.74
N ALA A 169 3.28 9.28 18.67
CA ALA A 169 2.50 10.44 18.23
C ALA A 169 2.69 11.65 19.16
N SER A 170 2.79 11.43 20.47
CA SER A 170 3.10 12.50 21.41
C SER A 170 4.53 13.07 21.20
N ALA A 171 5.50 12.20 20.96
CA ALA A 171 6.87 12.61 20.65
C ALA A 171 6.97 13.40 19.33
N LEU A 172 6.18 13.01 18.30
CA LEU A 172 6.09 13.78 17.05
C LEU A 172 5.54 15.19 17.30
N LYS A 173 4.50 15.34 18.12
CA LYS A 173 3.97 16.67 18.50
C LYS A 173 4.97 17.49 19.26
N GLU A 174 5.70 16.90 20.21
CA GLU A 174 6.77 17.56 20.97
C GLU A 174 7.93 18.00 20.04
N ALA A 175 8.20 17.25 18.97
CA ALA A 175 9.17 17.62 17.94
C ALA A 175 8.66 18.68 16.96
N GLY A 176 7.41 19.17 17.10
CA GLY A 176 6.84 20.23 16.29
C GLY A 176 6.07 19.77 15.06
N VAL A 177 5.79 18.47 14.92
CA VAL A 177 4.89 17.95 13.89
C VAL A 177 3.47 18.41 14.19
N ARG A 178 2.72 18.80 13.14
CA ARG A 178 1.30 19.21 13.28
C ARG A 178 0.52 18.13 14.03
N GLU A 179 -0.36 18.56 14.94
CA GLU A 179 -1.15 17.63 15.76
C GLU A 179 -1.95 16.65 14.91
N GLU A 180 -2.62 17.13 13.86
CA GLU A 180 -3.40 16.30 12.95
C GLU A 180 -2.55 15.24 12.23
N VAL A 181 -1.33 15.60 11.80
CA VAL A 181 -0.38 14.67 11.19
C VAL A 181 0.01 13.56 12.18
N ALA A 182 0.37 13.93 13.40
CA ALA A 182 0.75 12.96 14.44
C ALA A 182 -0.42 12.03 14.81
N ASP A 183 -1.63 12.57 14.92
CA ASP A 183 -2.84 11.77 15.21
C ASP A 183 -3.23 10.88 14.03
N THR A 184 -2.97 11.33 12.80
CA THR A 184 -3.17 10.52 11.61
C THR A 184 -2.18 9.37 11.55
N TYR A 185 -0.90 9.59 11.88
CA TYR A 185 0.07 8.50 12.02
C TYR A 185 -0.34 7.47 13.08
N GLN A 186 -0.86 7.91 14.23
CA GLN A 186 -1.34 7.01 15.27
C GLN A 186 -2.53 6.15 14.80
N SER A 187 -3.38 6.67 13.92
CA SER A 187 -4.59 5.97 13.45
C SER A 187 -4.38 5.15 12.19
N ALA A 188 -3.50 5.60 11.29
CA ALA A 188 -3.22 4.97 10.00
C ALA A 188 -2.00 4.06 10.03
N GLY A 189 -1.05 4.33 10.92
CA GLY A 189 0.31 3.79 10.87
C GLY A 189 1.15 4.50 9.82
N GLY A 190 2.39 4.07 9.69
CA GLY A 190 3.31 4.60 8.68
C GLY A 190 4.75 4.75 9.19
N ALA A 191 5.54 5.50 8.43
CA ALA A 191 6.96 5.71 8.64
C ALA A 191 7.32 7.20 8.77
N PRO A 192 6.94 7.87 9.88
CA PRO A 192 7.11 9.33 10.02
C PRO A 192 8.57 9.80 9.94
N TYR A 193 9.52 8.91 10.19
CA TYR A 193 10.96 9.21 10.07
C TYR A 193 11.44 9.41 8.63
N LEU A 194 10.61 9.07 7.62
CA LEU A 194 10.90 9.31 6.20
C LEU A 194 10.38 10.67 5.71
N ASP A 195 9.53 11.35 6.48
CA ASP A 195 9.03 12.66 6.09
C ASP A 195 10.21 13.63 5.90
N GLY A 196 10.19 14.34 4.78
CA GLY A 196 11.27 15.20 4.38
C GLY A 196 12.47 14.53 3.71
N GLN A 197 12.47 13.20 3.56
CA GLN A 197 13.56 12.44 2.92
C GLN A 197 13.23 11.97 1.51
N ASP A 198 12.05 11.38 1.31
CA ASP A 198 11.59 10.84 0.04
C ASP A 198 10.33 11.58 -0.44
N THR A 199 10.11 11.59 -1.75
CA THR A 199 8.91 12.19 -2.33
C THR A 199 7.73 11.23 -2.22
N VAL A 200 6.71 11.61 -1.45
CA VAL A 200 5.39 10.97 -1.53
C VAL A 200 4.62 11.59 -2.68
N PHE A 201 4.06 10.77 -3.58
CA PHE A 201 3.35 11.24 -4.76
C PHE A 201 1.99 10.57 -5.00
N GLY A 202 1.60 9.62 -4.14
CA GLY A 202 0.31 8.94 -4.20
C GLY A 202 -0.09 8.29 -2.88
N GLN A 203 -1.35 7.80 -2.85
CA GLN A 203 -1.91 7.08 -1.71
C GLN A 203 -2.81 5.95 -2.20
N VAL A 204 -2.72 4.78 -1.60
CA VAL A 204 -3.61 3.64 -1.86
C VAL A 204 -5.02 3.98 -1.44
N ILE A 205 -5.97 3.83 -2.36
CA ILE A 205 -7.40 4.01 -2.14
C ILE A 205 -8.18 2.69 -2.23
N ALA A 206 -7.59 1.65 -2.84
CA ALA A 206 -8.12 0.29 -2.86
C ALA A 206 -6.97 -0.72 -2.98
N GLY A 207 -7.13 -1.94 -2.43
CA GLY A 207 -6.14 -3.00 -2.51
C GLY A 207 -5.07 -2.95 -1.40
N MET A 208 -5.36 -2.33 -0.25
CA MET A 208 -4.47 -2.42 0.91
C MET A 208 -4.29 -3.86 1.43
N ASP A 209 -5.32 -4.68 1.32
CA ASP A 209 -5.27 -6.11 1.63
C ASP A 209 -4.34 -6.88 0.68
N VAL A 210 -4.32 -6.50 -0.60
CA VAL A 210 -3.37 -7.04 -1.59
C VAL A 210 -1.94 -6.61 -1.22
N LEU A 211 -1.73 -5.34 -0.86
CA LEU A 211 -0.42 -4.85 -0.42
C LEU A 211 0.07 -5.58 0.84
N ASP A 212 -0.81 -5.79 1.82
CA ASP A 212 -0.49 -6.54 3.03
C ASP A 212 -0.17 -8.01 2.71
N ALA A 213 -0.89 -8.64 1.77
CA ALA A 213 -0.61 -10.01 1.32
C ALA A 213 0.74 -10.11 0.59
N ILE A 214 1.09 -9.13 -0.25
CA ILE A 214 2.41 -9.07 -0.90
C ILE A 214 3.53 -8.94 0.16
N ALA A 215 3.33 -8.10 1.15
CA ALA A 215 4.34 -7.89 2.20
C ALA A 215 4.60 -9.13 3.06
N ALA A 216 3.63 -10.04 3.13
CA ALA A 216 3.72 -11.28 3.91
C ALA A 216 4.37 -12.46 3.14
N VAL A 217 4.76 -12.30 1.87
CA VAL A 217 5.40 -13.40 1.13
C VAL A 217 6.81 -13.67 1.68
N PRO A 218 7.26 -14.94 1.68
CA PRO A 218 8.60 -15.27 2.10
C PRO A 218 9.68 -14.59 1.25
N CYS A 219 10.67 -14.00 1.88
CA CYS A 219 11.78 -13.30 1.25
C CYS A 219 13.13 -13.92 1.67
N ASP A 220 14.16 -13.67 0.88
CA ASP A 220 15.53 -13.95 1.24
C ASP A 220 16.11 -12.91 2.23
N GLU A 221 17.38 -13.04 2.59
CA GLU A 221 18.09 -12.12 3.50
C GLU A 221 18.20 -10.68 2.98
N ASN A 222 18.00 -10.46 1.68
CA ASN A 222 18.03 -9.14 1.03
C ASN A 222 16.63 -8.54 0.85
N GLY A 223 15.59 -9.28 1.27
CA GLY A 223 14.19 -8.89 1.11
C GLY A 223 13.64 -9.18 -0.29
N VAL A 224 14.31 -10.00 -1.09
CA VAL A 224 13.79 -10.42 -2.41
C VAL A 224 12.83 -11.58 -2.22
N PRO A 225 11.59 -11.51 -2.76
CA PRO A 225 10.63 -12.60 -2.69
C PRO A 225 11.20 -13.92 -3.21
N THR A 226 11.06 -15.01 -2.43
CA THR A 226 11.53 -16.35 -2.84
C THR A 226 10.68 -16.94 -3.97
N GLU A 227 9.41 -16.52 -4.06
CA GLU A 227 8.54 -16.75 -5.20
C GLU A 227 8.22 -15.41 -5.83
N ALA A 228 8.41 -15.28 -7.15
CA ALA A 228 8.29 -14.00 -7.83
C ALA A 228 6.88 -13.42 -7.72
N VAL A 229 6.78 -12.24 -7.14
CA VAL A 229 5.58 -11.38 -7.23
C VAL A 229 5.87 -10.35 -8.32
N THR A 230 4.95 -10.22 -9.27
CA THR A 230 5.17 -9.42 -10.49
C THR A 230 4.07 -8.37 -10.65
N VAL A 231 4.47 -7.15 -11.00
CA VAL A 231 3.58 -6.12 -11.55
C VAL A 231 3.27 -6.51 -12.99
N ASN A 232 2.03 -6.94 -13.26
CA ASN A 232 1.59 -7.31 -14.61
C ASN A 232 1.51 -6.09 -15.53
N SER A 233 0.95 -4.99 -15.00
CA SER A 233 0.82 -3.71 -15.70
C SER A 233 0.49 -2.58 -14.73
N VAL A 234 0.74 -1.34 -15.18
CA VAL A 234 0.26 -0.12 -14.51
C VAL A 234 -0.61 0.66 -15.49
N THR A 235 -1.86 0.92 -15.12
CA THR A 235 -2.82 1.65 -15.96
C THR A 235 -3.19 2.97 -15.29
N ILE A 236 -3.04 4.07 -16.02
CA ILE A 236 -3.43 5.40 -15.57
C ILE A 236 -4.89 5.66 -15.94
N GLY A 237 -5.65 6.15 -15.00
CA GLY A 237 -7.08 6.42 -15.14
C GLY A 237 -7.51 7.69 -14.41
N ALA A 238 -8.81 7.84 -14.27
CA ALA A 238 -9.43 8.93 -13.52
C ALA A 238 -10.30 8.36 -12.41
N TYR A 239 -10.23 8.99 -11.23
CA TYR A 239 -11.07 8.62 -10.09
C TYR A 239 -12.55 8.85 -10.41
N SER A 240 -13.38 7.89 -10.01
CA SER A 240 -14.83 8.06 -9.98
C SER A 240 -15.39 7.53 -8.67
N ALA A 241 -16.12 8.39 -7.96
CA ALA A 241 -16.78 8.02 -6.71
C ALA A 241 -17.79 6.87 -6.90
N ALA A 242 -18.35 6.71 -8.10
CA ALA A 242 -19.24 5.59 -8.41
C ALA A 242 -18.55 4.23 -8.36
N VAL A 243 -17.22 4.19 -8.57
CA VAL A 243 -16.40 2.97 -8.60
C VAL A 243 -15.66 2.76 -7.29
N TYR A 244 -15.11 3.83 -6.71
CA TYR A 244 -14.17 3.76 -5.58
C TYR A 244 -14.73 4.32 -4.26
N ALA A 245 -16.01 4.74 -4.22
CA ALA A 245 -16.62 5.13 -2.94
C ALA A 245 -16.49 3.99 -1.93
N PRO A 246 -16.11 4.26 -0.66
CA PRO A 246 -16.09 3.23 0.36
C PRO A 246 -17.48 2.60 0.40
N GLN A 247 -17.55 1.29 0.19
CA GLN A 247 -18.80 0.54 0.34
C GLN A 247 -19.23 0.76 1.79
N SER A 248 -20.23 1.62 2.00
CA SER A 248 -20.86 1.70 3.30
C SER A 248 -21.31 0.28 3.62
N ASN A 249 -20.81 -0.30 4.72
CA ASN A 249 -21.29 -1.58 5.25
C ASN A 249 -22.76 -1.42 5.63
N ALA A 250 -23.63 -1.42 4.63
CA ALA A 250 -25.03 -1.70 4.79
C ALA A 250 -25.11 -3.18 5.15
N GLN A 251 -25.12 -3.42 6.44
CA GLN A 251 -25.43 -4.70 7.05
C GLN A 251 -26.75 -5.19 6.47
N SER A 252 -26.69 -6.08 5.47
CA SER A 252 -27.88 -6.75 4.98
C SER A 252 -28.35 -7.68 6.09
N THR A 253 -29.26 -7.17 6.92
CA THR A 253 -30.11 -8.01 7.76
C THR A 253 -30.92 -8.89 6.81
N GLY A 254 -30.48 -10.13 6.66
CA GLY A 254 -31.21 -11.17 5.92
C GLY A 254 -32.59 -11.36 6.51
N GLY A 255 -33.58 -10.79 5.87
CA GLY A 255 -34.97 -11.16 6.02
C GLY A 255 -35.22 -12.43 5.21
N ALA A 256 -35.24 -13.57 5.88
CA ALA A 256 -35.78 -14.79 5.31
C ALA A 256 -37.28 -14.59 5.00
N SER A 257 -37.65 -14.54 3.74
CA SER A 257 -39.02 -14.67 3.31
C SER A 257 -39.17 -16.00 2.59
N SER A 258 -39.91 -16.86 3.24
CA SER A 258 -40.34 -18.19 2.82
C SER A 258 -41.07 -18.17 1.48
N ALA A 259 -40.63 -19.06 0.61
CA ALA A 259 -41.32 -19.44 -0.60
C ALA A 259 -42.63 -20.15 -0.28
N SER A 260 -43.70 -19.76 -0.92
CA SER A 260 -44.85 -20.61 -1.15
C SER A 260 -45.09 -20.72 -2.67
N GLY A 261 -45.05 -21.95 -3.14
CA GLY A 261 -45.16 -22.27 -4.54
C GLY A 261 -46.56 -22.06 -5.08
N GLN A 262 -46.67 -21.89 -6.36
CA GLN A 262 -47.82 -22.33 -7.13
C GLN A 262 -47.46 -22.63 -8.59
N SER A 263 -48.00 -23.76 -9.00
CA SER A 263 -47.85 -24.55 -10.20
C SER A 263 -48.18 -23.82 -11.51
N ALA A 264 -47.53 -24.29 -12.56
CA ALA A 264 -47.92 -24.07 -13.94
C ALA A 264 -49.27 -24.73 -14.30
N PRO A 265 -49.90 -24.33 -15.42
CA PRO A 265 -50.10 -25.35 -16.44
C PRO A 265 -49.65 -24.92 -17.85
N ALA A 266 -49.27 -25.97 -18.55
CA ALA A 266 -48.96 -26.01 -19.96
C ALA A 266 -50.21 -25.80 -20.85
N SER A 267 -50.00 -25.25 -22.04
CA SER A 267 -50.71 -25.64 -23.26
C SER A 267 -50.09 -25.00 -24.50
N ALA A 268 -49.50 -25.80 -25.35
CA ALA A 268 -49.51 -25.61 -26.81
C ALA A 268 -50.80 -26.27 -27.36
N PRO A 269 -51.25 -26.10 -28.63
CA PRO A 269 -50.45 -26.18 -29.84
C PRO A 269 -50.90 -25.35 -31.06
N ALA A 270 -50.03 -25.30 -32.04
CA ALA A 270 -50.19 -25.62 -33.47
C ALA A 270 -50.98 -24.72 -34.43
N SER A 271 -50.31 -24.56 -35.54
CA SER A 271 -50.73 -24.76 -36.94
C SER A 271 -51.08 -23.49 -37.74
N ALA A 272 -50.32 -23.25 -38.71
CA ALA A 272 -50.28 -23.56 -40.11
C ALA A 272 -50.76 -22.42 -41.04
N ALA A 273 -49.99 -22.28 -42.08
CA ALA A 273 -50.31 -22.03 -43.47
C ALA A 273 -50.68 -20.61 -43.93
N SER A 274 -49.83 -19.97 -44.64
CA SER A 274 -49.85 -19.90 -46.11
C SER A 274 -48.64 -19.10 -46.58
#